data_b3f1dcb9da3e2d8a7dcf4afbbeb86d83
#
_entry.id   b3f1dcb9da3e2d8a7dcf4afbbeb86d83
#
_cell.length_a   1.000
_cell.length_b   1.000
_cell.length_c   1.000
_cell.angle_alpha   90.00
_cell.angle_beta   90.00
_cell.angle_gamma   90.00
#
_symmetry.space_group_name_H-M   'P 1'
#
loop_
_entity.id
_entity.type
_entity.pdbx_description
1 polymer ?
#
loop_
_entity_poly.entity_id
_entity_poly.type
_entity_poly.pdbx_seq_one_letter_code
_entity_poly.pdbx_strand_id
1 'polypeptide(L)'
;MQELAPDVWQLHGTPQHAINVFLIGDVLIDAATRWSTRRILRQIRGRSISRLVLTHCHPDHQGAAAALCGGLSLPLECHALDVPAMEGLEPMQPDSWLLWCSRQLYAGPPYRVSRQLKHGDEIAGFQVLHAPGHTPGEIILFRESDRVAIAGDVVNSMSLITLRPGLHEPPACFTADVGQNRRSIQMLADLEPSLLCVGHGPPWRDPQRLKEFASRLR
;
A
#
# COMPACT_ATOMS: atom_id res chain seq x y z
N MET A 1 -10.00 11.04 -9.96
CA MET A 1 -8.72 11.02 -9.23
C MET A 1 -8.24 12.43 -8.96
N GLN A 2 -7.44 12.62 -7.91
CA GLN A 2 -6.90 13.89 -7.46
C GLN A 2 -5.37 13.85 -7.53
N GLU A 3 -4.75 14.88 -8.07
CA GLU A 3 -3.30 15.06 -8.02
C GLU A 3 -2.87 15.56 -6.64
N LEU A 4 -1.88 14.89 -6.04
CA LEU A 4 -1.37 15.19 -4.69
C LEU A 4 0.00 15.85 -4.73
N ALA A 5 0.83 15.48 -5.71
CA ALA A 5 2.16 16.02 -6.02
C ALA A 5 2.42 15.78 -7.52
N PRO A 6 3.48 16.36 -8.12
CA PRO A 6 3.82 16.10 -9.51
C PRO A 6 3.86 14.60 -9.82
N ASP A 7 3.06 14.18 -10.81
CA ASP A 7 2.91 12.77 -11.24
C ASP A 7 2.44 11.78 -10.16
N VAL A 8 1.89 12.27 -9.06
CA VAL A 8 1.32 11.43 -7.98
C VAL A 8 -0.17 11.70 -7.85
N TRP A 9 -0.97 10.71 -8.16
CA TRP A 9 -2.42 10.80 -8.18
C TRP A 9 -3.03 9.80 -7.20
N GLN A 10 -4.04 10.24 -6.45
CA GLN A 10 -4.90 9.36 -5.67
C GLN A 10 -6.21 9.09 -6.42
N LEU A 11 -6.57 7.84 -6.59
CA LEU A 11 -7.85 7.45 -7.15
C LEU A 11 -8.95 7.62 -6.08
N HIS A 12 -10.14 8.09 -6.51
CA HIS A 12 -11.27 8.20 -5.59
C HIS A 12 -11.74 6.84 -5.12
N GLY A 13 -11.73 6.63 -3.80
CA GLY A 13 -12.28 5.47 -3.12
C GLY A 13 -13.78 5.60 -2.83
N THR A 14 -14.41 4.52 -2.38
CA THR A 14 -15.80 4.51 -1.87
C THR A 14 -15.87 3.54 -0.69
N PRO A 15 -15.99 4.04 0.54
CA PRO A 15 -15.89 5.45 0.98
C PRO A 15 -14.57 6.11 0.63
N GLN A 16 -14.55 7.44 0.56
CA GLN A 16 -13.32 8.18 0.27
C GLN A 16 -12.29 7.93 1.38
N HIS A 17 -11.04 7.69 0.98
CA HIS A 17 -9.90 7.39 1.85
C HIS A 17 -10.01 6.08 2.68
N ALA A 18 -11.07 5.28 2.52
CA ALA A 18 -11.16 4.01 3.23
C ALA A 18 -10.10 3.00 2.78
N ILE A 19 -9.88 2.90 1.46
CA ILE A 19 -8.84 2.09 0.82
C ILE A 19 -8.30 2.89 -0.36
N ASN A 20 -7.05 3.23 -0.31
CA ASN A 20 -6.40 4.09 -1.29
C ASN A 20 -5.72 3.28 -2.39
N VAL A 21 -5.72 3.85 -3.58
CA VAL A 21 -4.98 3.38 -4.76
C VAL A 21 -4.31 4.61 -5.35
N PHE A 22 -3.05 4.50 -5.73
CA PHE A 22 -2.30 5.62 -6.28
C PHE A 22 -1.85 5.32 -7.71
N LEU A 23 -1.57 6.38 -8.46
CA LEU A 23 -0.90 6.32 -9.74
C LEU A 23 0.31 7.25 -9.67
N ILE A 24 1.51 6.72 -9.94
CA ILE A 24 2.75 7.49 -10.05
C ILE A 24 3.27 7.36 -11.48
N GLY A 25 3.27 8.47 -12.21
CA GLY A 25 3.53 8.43 -13.66
C GLY A 25 2.56 7.48 -14.37
N ASP A 26 3.06 6.35 -14.87
CA ASP A 26 2.31 5.29 -15.52
C ASP A 26 2.20 3.99 -14.69
N VAL A 27 2.59 4.02 -13.41
CA VAL A 27 2.60 2.86 -12.51
C VAL A 27 1.44 2.94 -11.54
N LEU A 28 0.56 1.94 -11.56
CA LEU A 28 -0.52 1.80 -10.58
C LEU A 28 0.03 1.19 -9.29
N ILE A 29 -0.29 1.81 -8.15
CA ILE A 29 0.12 1.34 -6.83
C ILE A 29 -1.10 0.88 -6.07
N ASP A 30 -1.11 -0.39 -5.70
CA ASP A 30 -2.21 -1.14 -5.11
C ASP A 30 -3.46 -1.25 -6.01
N ALA A 31 -4.37 -2.12 -5.63
CA ALA A 31 -5.54 -2.49 -6.42
C ALA A 31 -6.85 -2.51 -5.61
N ALA A 32 -6.81 -2.13 -4.34
CA ALA A 32 -7.95 -2.20 -3.43
C ALA A 32 -8.60 -3.60 -3.39
N THR A 33 -9.91 -3.68 -3.11
CA THR A 33 -10.64 -4.94 -3.04
C THR A 33 -11.01 -5.49 -4.43
N ARG A 34 -11.34 -6.77 -4.53
CA ARG A 34 -11.81 -7.41 -5.79
C ARG A 34 -13.00 -6.72 -6.46
N TRP A 35 -13.78 -5.96 -5.71
CA TRP A 35 -14.92 -5.20 -6.22
C TRP A 35 -14.53 -3.86 -6.88
N SER A 36 -13.26 -3.45 -6.75
CA SER A 36 -12.78 -2.13 -7.18
C SER A 36 -12.39 -2.05 -8.65
N THR A 37 -12.29 -3.16 -9.37
CA THR A 37 -11.81 -3.24 -10.76
C THR A 37 -12.48 -2.21 -11.67
N ARG A 38 -13.82 -2.18 -11.73
CA ARG A 38 -14.57 -1.24 -12.61
C ARG A 38 -14.32 0.22 -12.23
N ARG A 39 -14.22 0.51 -10.94
CA ARG A 39 -13.96 1.86 -10.43
C ARG A 39 -12.56 2.33 -10.82
N ILE A 40 -11.54 1.47 -10.67
CA ILE A 40 -10.16 1.76 -11.05
C ILE A 40 -10.08 1.97 -12.56
N LEU A 41 -10.54 1.03 -13.38
CA LEU A 41 -10.51 1.12 -14.84
C LEU A 41 -11.18 2.40 -15.37
N ARG A 42 -12.28 2.83 -14.75
CA ARG A 42 -12.96 4.08 -15.15
C ARG A 42 -12.08 5.30 -14.91
N GLN A 43 -11.32 5.33 -13.82
CA GLN A 43 -10.50 6.48 -13.45
C GLN A 43 -9.19 6.56 -14.22
N ILE A 44 -8.61 5.41 -14.61
CA ILE A 44 -7.39 5.37 -15.43
C ILE A 44 -7.65 5.37 -16.95
N ARG A 45 -8.93 5.49 -17.36
CA ARG A 45 -9.29 5.49 -18.78
C ARG A 45 -8.54 6.58 -19.54
N GLY A 46 -7.91 6.21 -20.66
CA GLY A 46 -7.12 7.12 -21.50
C GLY A 46 -5.71 7.38 -21.00
N ARG A 47 -5.30 6.75 -19.91
CA ARG A 47 -3.91 6.77 -19.45
C ARG A 47 -3.19 5.48 -19.86
N SER A 48 -1.94 5.60 -20.24
CA SER A 48 -1.06 4.44 -20.40
C SER A 48 -0.65 3.95 -19.01
N ILE A 49 -0.87 2.67 -18.71
CA ILE A 49 -0.40 2.03 -17.49
C ILE A 49 0.61 0.97 -17.90
N SER A 50 1.80 0.99 -17.32
CA SER A 50 2.90 0.07 -17.66
C SER A 50 2.95 -1.16 -16.76
N ARG A 51 2.52 -1.02 -15.49
CA ARG A 51 2.59 -2.09 -14.48
C ARG A 51 1.71 -1.79 -13.28
N LEU A 52 1.49 -2.82 -12.46
CA LEU A 52 0.88 -2.70 -11.13
C LEU A 52 1.93 -3.13 -10.09
N VAL A 53 2.11 -2.30 -9.07
CA VAL A 53 2.99 -2.57 -7.92
C VAL A 53 2.11 -2.65 -6.67
N LEU A 54 2.32 -3.68 -5.84
CA LEU A 54 1.67 -3.77 -4.53
C LEU A 54 2.64 -3.28 -3.46
N THR A 55 2.12 -2.44 -2.54
CA THR A 55 2.85 -2.09 -1.31
C THR A 55 2.99 -3.31 -0.42
N HIS A 56 1.95 -4.14 -0.35
CA HIS A 56 1.91 -5.41 0.34
C HIS A 56 0.75 -6.30 -0.14
N CYS A 57 0.70 -7.56 0.31
CA CYS A 57 -0.25 -8.53 -0.22
C CYS A 57 -1.43 -8.79 0.73
N HIS A 58 -2.10 -7.74 1.24
CA HIS A 58 -3.38 -7.91 1.94
C HIS A 58 -4.59 -7.86 1.00
N PRO A 59 -5.74 -8.42 1.42
CA PRO A 59 -6.93 -8.58 0.57
C PRO A 59 -7.45 -7.29 -0.03
N ASP A 60 -7.32 -6.19 0.68
CA ASP A 60 -7.77 -4.85 0.30
C ASP A 60 -6.70 -4.01 -0.40
N HIS A 61 -5.54 -4.59 -0.68
CA HIS A 61 -4.48 -4.02 -1.53
C HIS A 61 -4.30 -4.82 -2.82
N GLN A 62 -4.38 -6.16 -2.76
CA GLN A 62 -4.22 -7.00 -3.95
C GLN A 62 -5.54 -7.36 -4.65
N GLY A 63 -6.70 -7.03 -4.07
CA GLY A 63 -7.99 -7.63 -4.44
C GLY A 63 -8.38 -7.53 -5.91
N ALA A 64 -8.16 -6.40 -6.58
CA ALA A 64 -8.42 -6.27 -8.00
C ALA A 64 -7.20 -6.56 -8.89
N ALA A 65 -6.03 -6.92 -8.33
CA ALA A 65 -4.77 -7.05 -9.07
C ALA A 65 -4.86 -8.04 -10.23
N ALA A 66 -5.35 -9.26 -9.98
CA ALA A 66 -5.50 -10.27 -11.03
C ALA A 66 -6.40 -9.81 -12.18
N ALA A 67 -7.53 -9.14 -11.87
CA ALA A 67 -8.46 -8.65 -12.88
C ALA A 67 -7.89 -7.47 -13.68
N LEU A 68 -7.14 -6.56 -13.03
CA LEU A 68 -6.48 -5.44 -13.70
C LEU A 68 -5.32 -5.92 -14.57
N CYS A 69 -4.43 -6.74 -14.01
CA CYS A 69 -3.27 -7.25 -14.73
C CYS A 69 -3.69 -8.14 -15.91
N GLY A 70 -4.65 -9.05 -15.72
CA GLY A 70 -5.17 -9.89 -16.81
C GLY A 70 -5.91 -9.08 -17.89
N GLY A 71 -6.73 -8.12 -17.47
CA GLY A 71 -7.53 -7.32 -18.41
C GLY A 71 -6.73 -6.29 -19.22
N LEU A 72 -5.64 -5.78 -18.67
CA LEU A 72 -4.76 -4.77 -19.30
C LEU A 72 -3.40 -5.33 -19.74
N SER A 73 -3.16 -6.63 -19.55
CA SER A 73 -1.88 -7.29 -19.82
C SER A 73 -0.69 -6.64 -19.08
N LEU A 74 -0.91 -6.27 -17.82
CA LEU A 74 0.10 -5.60 -17.00
C LEU A 74 0.95 -6.63 -16.23
N PRO A 75 2.27 -6.42 -16.12
CA PRO A 75 3.07 -7.12 -15.14
C PRO A 75 2.68 -6.70 -13.72
N LEU A 76 2.67 -7.66 -12.79
CA LEU A 76 2.49 -7.46 -11.37
C LEU A 76 3.86 -7.52 -10.68
N GLU A 77 4.12 -6.54 -9.81
CA GLU A 77 5.34 -6.48 -9.01
C GLU A 77 4.98 -6.33 -7.52
N CYS A 78 5.68 -7.05 -6.65
CA CYS A 78 5.63 -6.86 -5.19
C CYS A 78 6.95 -7.29 -4.57
N HIS A 79 7.15 -7.01 -3.28
CA HIS A 79 8.35 -7.45 -2.57
C HIS A 79 8.47 -8.97 -2.54
N ALA A 80 9.70 -9.48 -2.64
CA ALA A 80 10.00 -10.92 -2.71
C ALA A 80 9.34 -11.75 -1.60
N LEU A 81 9.23 -11.21 -0.38
CA LEU A 81 8.64 -11.90 0.77
C LEU A 81 7.11 -12.02 0.75
N ASP A 82 6.42 -11.21 -0.07
CA ASP A 82 4.96 -11.30 -0.25
C ASP A 82 4.56 -12.12 -1.50
N VAL A 83 5.53 -12.52 -2.34
CA VAL A 83 5.28 -13.32 -3.55
C VAL A 83 4.55 -14.63 -3.26
N PRO A 84 4.96 -15.44 -2.25
CA PRO A 84 4.26 -16.70 -1.98
C PRO A 84 2.77 -16.49 -1.62
N ALA A 85 2.46 -15.43 -0.87
CA ALA A 85 1.09 -15.07 -0.52
C ALA A 85 0.30 -14.59 -1.75
N MET A 86 0.91 -13.75 -2.62
CA MET A 86 0.25 -13.27 -3.84
C MET A 86 -0.02 -14.37 -4.86
N GLU A 87 0.87 -15.34 -4.98
CA GLU A 87 0.72 -16.50 -5.86
C GLU A 87 -0.11 -17.65 -5.25
N GLY A 88 -0.55 -17.49 -3.99
CA GLY A 88 -1.39 -18.47 -3.29
C GLY A 88 -0.64 -19.73 -2.86
N LEU A 89 0.68 -19.67 -2.79
CA LEU A 89 1.56 -20.75 -2.34
C LEU A 89 1.63 -20.82 -0.81
N GLU A 90 1.46 -19.69 -0.15
CA GLU A 90 1.43 -19.56 1.30
C GLU A 90 0.24 -18.68 1.74
N PRO A 91 -0.23 -18.82 2.99
CA PRO A 91 -1.25 -17.92 3.53
C PRO A 91 -0.72 -16.50 3.69
N MET A 92 -1.60 -15.52 3.53
CA MET A 92 -1.30 -14.13 3.90
C MET A 92 -1.06 -14.01 5.40
N GLN A 93 -0.10 -13.18 5.80
CA GLN A 93 0.25 -12.93 7.20
C GLN A 93 -0.45 -11.67 7.73
N PRO A 94 -0.85 -11.64 9.03
CA PRO A 94 -0.73 -12.70 10.03
C PRO A 94 -1.72 -13.85 9.78
N ASP A 95 -1.39 -15.04 10.23
CA ASP A 95 -2.34 -16.16 10.24
C ASP A 95 -3.40 -15.94 11.34
N SER A 96 -4.38 -15.09 11.04
CA SER A 96 -5.46 -14.73 11.95
C SER A 96 -6.82 -15.00 11.33
N TRP A 97 -7.80 -15.34 12.18
CA TRP A 97 -9.18 -15.56 11.73
C TRP A 97 -9.79 -14.31 11.06
N LEU A 98 -9.48 -13.13 11.56
CA LEU A 98 -9.96 -11.86 10.98
C LEU A 98 -9.39 -11.62 9.58
N LEU A 99 -8.10 -11.90 9.37
CA LEU A 99 -7.50 -11.81 8.04
C LEU A 99 -8.07 -12.88 7.11
N TRP A 100 -8.32 -14.08 7.61
CA TRP A 100 -8.99 -15.12 6.84
C TRP A 100 -10.39 -14.67 6.37
N CYS A 101 -11.22 -14.09 7.26
CA CYS A 101 -12.52 -13.52 6.88
C CYS A 101 -12.38 -12.40 5.85
N SER A 102 -11.45 -11.48 6.07
CA SER A 102 -11.14 -10.38 5.13
C SER A 102 -10.76 -10.93 3.75
N ARG A 103 -9.94 -11.98 3.71
CA ARG A 103 -9.57 -12.66 2.46
C ARG A 103 -10.78 -13.19 1.71
N GLN A 104 -11.74 -13.86 2.40
CA GLN A 104 -12.96 -14.38 1.75
C GLN A 104 -13.80 -13.26 1.13
N LEU A 105 -13.82 -12.07 1.74
CA LEU A 105 -14.66 -10.96 1.32
C LEU A 105 -13.98 -10.09 0.24
N TYR A 106 -12.69 -9.79 0.37
CA TYR A 106 -12.02 -8.73 -0.37
C TYR A 106 -10.92 -9.18 -1.33
N ALA A 107 -10.28 -10.34 -1.06
CA ALA A 107 -9.17 -10.79 -1.89
C ALA A 107 -9.63 -11.18 -3.31
N GLY A 108 -8.78 -10.87 -4.27
CA GLY A 108 -8.83 -11.45 -5.62
C GLY A 108 -8.21 -12.85 -5.66
N PRO A 109 -8.30 -13.52 -6.81
CA PRO A 109 -7.58 -14.78 -7.00
C PRO A 109 -6.07 -14.54 -6.98
N PRO A 110 -5.28 -15.58 -6.68
CA PRO A 110 -3.83 -15.55 -6.84
C PRO A 110 -3.44 -15.13 -8.25
N TYR A 111 -2.31 -14.43 -8.36
CA TYR A 111 -1.81 -13.99 -9.66
C TYR A 111 -0.27 -14.03 -9.65
N ARG A 112 0.31 -14.43 -10.79
CA ARG A 112 1.75 -14.56 -10.94
C ARG A 112 2.44 -13.19 -10.83
N VAL A 113 3.49 -13.12 -10.00
CA VAL A 113 4.35 -11.96 -9.87
C VAL A 113 5.42 -11.99 -10.97
N SER A 114 5.46 -10.93 -11.76
CA SER A 114 6.39 -10.81 -12.90
C SER A 114 7.77 -10.33 -12.47
N ARG A 115 7.85 -9.52 -11.42
CA ARG A 115 9.11 -9.02 -10.85
C ARG A 115 9.00 -8.96 -9.33
N GLN A 116 10.01 -9.52 -8.68
CA GLN A 116 10.19 -9.45 -7.23
C GLN A 116 10.99 -8.19 -6.89
N LEU A 117 10.38 -7.31 -6.11
CA LEU A 117 11.02 -6.08 -5.64
C LEU A 117 11.87 -6.36 -4.40
N LYS A 118 12.89 -5.53 -4.21
CA LYS A 118 13.77 -5.52 -3.04
C LYS A 118 14.12 -4.10 -2.64
N HIS A 119 14.61 -3.94 -1.44
CA HIS A 119 15.12 -2.66 -0.95
C HIS A 119 16.20 -2.10 -1.90
N GLY A 120 16.06 -0.82 -2.25
CA GLY A 120 16.95 -0.10 -3.17
C GLY A 120 16.55 -0.15 -4.65
N ASP A 121 15.54 -0.95 -5.02
CA ASP A 121 14.98 -0.88 -6.38
C ASP A 121 14.34 0.49 -6.64
N GLU A 122 14.11 0.81 -7.91
CA GLU A 122 13.47 2.07 -8.32
C GLU A 122 12.19 1.81 -9.11
N ILE A 123 11.14 2.56 -8.80
CA ILE A 123 9.82 2.54 -9.46
C ILE A 123 9.39 3.98 -9.78
N ALA A 124 9.39 4.37 -11.05
CA ALA A 124 8.92 5.69 -11.51
C ALA A 124 9.56 6.87 -10.73
N GLY A 125 10.87 6.80 -10.45
CA GLY A 125 11.61 7.82 -9.68
C GLY A 125 11.46 7.73 -8.16
N PHE A 126 10.78 6.68 -7.64
CA PHE A 126 10.69 6.38 -6.23
C PHE A 126 11.61 5.23 -5.87
N GLN A 127 12.37 5.36 -4.79
CA GLN A 127 13.15 4.27 -4.21
C GLN A 127 12.23 3.32 -3.43
N VAL A 128 12.40 2.03 -3.62
CA VAL A 128 11.73 0.98 -2.83
C VAL A 128 12.48 0.81 -1.51
N LEU A 129 11.82 1.04 -0.40
CA LEU A 129 12.34 0.79 0.94
C LEU A 129 11.57 -0.38 1.55
N HIS A 130 12.26 -1.45 1.93
CA HIS A 130 11.64 -2.56 2.65
C HIS A 130 11.28 -2.13 4.06
N ALA A 131 10.00 -2.22 4.42
CA ALA A 131 9.43 -1.73 5.67
C ALA A 131 8.57 -2.82 6.34
N PRO A 132 9.17 -3.97 6.71
CA PRO A 132 8.43 -5.12 7.20
C PRO A 132 7.73 -4.86 8.52
N GLY A 133 6.75 -5.70 8.82
CA GLY A 133 6.05 -5.70 10.10
C GLY A 133 4.55 -5.87 9.93
N HIS A 134 3.87 -5.01 9.17
CA HIS A 134 2.47 -5.22 8.83
C HIS A 134 2.32 -6.49 7.98
N THR A 135 3.06 -6.60 6.88
CA THR A 135 3.38 -7.88 6.24
C THR A 135 4.90 -8.10 6.20
N PRO A 136 5.37 -9.33 5.92
CA PRO A 136 6.81 -9.57 5.71
C PRO A 136 7.38 -8.78 4.54
N GLY A 137 6.59 -8.55 3.49
CA GLY A 137 7.01 -7.88 2.26
C GLY A 137 6.51 -6.44 2.11
N GLU A 138 6.04 -5.79 3.17
CA GLU A 138 5.63 -4.38 3.12
C GLU A 138 6.75 -3.48 2.60
N ILE A 139 6.42 -2.56 1.68
CA ILE A 139 7.35 -1.57 1.15
C ILE A 139 6.82 -0.15 1.28
N ILE A 140 7.76 0.78 1.40
CA ILE A 140 7.54 2.21 1.20
C ILE A 140 8.17 2.60 -0.14
N LEU A 141 7.45 3.38 -0.94
CA LEU A 141 8.01 4.06 -2.10
C LEU A 141 8.31 5.50 -1.69
N PHE A 142 9.57 5.90 -1.78
CA PHE A 142 10.02 7.24 -1.36
C PHE A 142 10.73 7.97 -2.48
N ARG A 143 10.30 9.21 -2.75
CA ARG A 143 10.95 10.12 -3.71
C ARG A 143 11.66 11.25 -2.98
N GLU A 144 13.00 11.24 -3.04
CA GLU A 144 13.84 12.18 -2.29
C GLU A 144 13.66 13.63 -2.76
N SER A 145 13.47 13.87 -4.06
CA SER A 145 13.46 15.22 -4.66
C SER A 145 12.38 16.13 -4.09
N ASP A 146 11.24 15.61 -3.67
CA ASP A 146 10.12 16.34 -3.08
C ASP A 146 9.60 15.71 -1.78
N ARG A 147 10.29 14.68 -1.31
CA ARG A 147 10.01 13.95 -0.06
C ARG A 147 8.58 13.39 -0.01
N VAL A 148 8.12 12.85 -1.13
CA VAL A 148 6.84 12.12 -1.20
C VAL A 148 7.06 10.68 -0.83
N ALA A 149 6.25 10.15 0.10
CA ALA A 149 6.22 8.74 0.48
C ALA A 149 4.85 8.11 0.21
N ILE A 150 4.84 6.88 -0.32
CA ILE A 150 3.67 6.00 -0.37
C ILE A 150 4.01 4.79 0.49
N ALA A 151 3.32 4.63 1.61
CA ALA A 151 3.77 3.74 2.70
C ALA A 151 2.80 2.58 3.00
N GLY A 152 1.85 2.28 2.10
CA GLY A 152 0.89 1.20 2.33
C GLY A 152 0.27 1.28 3.72
N ASP A 153 0.38 0.21 4.47
CA ASP A 153 -0.16 0.08 5.82
C ASP A 153 0.92 0.07 6.93
N VAL A 154 2.10 0.61 6.65
CA VAL A 154 3.10 0.87 7.70
C VAL A 154 2.50 1.75 8.80
N VAL A 155 1.71 2.76 8.41
CA VAL A 155 0.95 3.64 9.30
C VAL A 155 -0.34 4.07 8.59
N ASN A 156 -1.40 4.29 9.35
CA ASN A 156 -2.67 4.79 8.83
C ASN A 156 -2.89 6.23 9.29
N SER A 157 -3.50 7.07 8.45
CA SER A 157 -3.91 8.44 8.80
C SER A 157 -5.39 8.53 9.22
N MET A 158 -6.01 7.38 9.41
CA MET A 158 -7.37 7.21 9.93
C MET A 158 -7.44 5.90 10.73
N SER A 159 -8.12 5.91 11.86
CA SER A 159 -8.39 4.67 12.61
C SER A 159 -9.35 3.78 11.84
N LEU A 160 -8.97 2.54 11.56
CA LEU A 160 -9.84 1.56 10.90
C LEU A 160 -11.01 1.10 11.80
N ILE A 161 -10.92 1.32 13.12
CA ILE A 161 -11.95 0.91 14.08
C ILE A 161 -12.96 2.04 14.30
N THR A 162 -12.48 3.28 14.50
CA THR A 162 -13.34 4.42 14.89
C THR A 162 -13.58 5.40 13.75
N LEU A 163 -12.91 5.24 12.62
CA LEU A 163 -12.89 6.14 11.45
C LEU A 163 -12.43 7.57 11.79
N ARG A 164 -11.80 7.77 12.94
CA ARG A 164 -11.27 9.07 13.34
C ARG A 164 -10.00 9.39 12.59
N PRO A 165 -9.85 10.61 12.03
CA PRO A 165 -8.61 11.05 11.41
C PRO A 165 -7.49 11.18 12.45
N GLY A 166 -6.24 10.99 12.01
CA GLY A 166 -5.03 11.04 12.81
C GLY A 166 -4.11 9.87 12.49
N LEU A 167 -2.88 9.90 12.99
CA LEU A 167 -1.92 8.80 12.83
C LEU A 167 -2.25 7.65 13.79
N HIS A 168 -2.31 6.45 13.26
CA HIS A 168 -2.61 5.22 13.97
C HIS A 168 -1.69 4.09 13.50
N GLU A 169 -1.32 3.21 14.42
CA GLU A 169 -0.77 1.91 14.03
C GLU A 169 -1.86 1.09 13.29
N PRO A 170 -1.51 0.27 12.30
CA PRO A 170 -2.45 -0.70 11.77
C PRO A 170 -2.89 -1.66 12.91
N PRO A 171 -4.13 -2.19 12.85
CA PRO A 171 -4.62 -3.07 13.92
C PRO A 171 -3.72 -4.32 14.07
N ALA A 172 -3.38 -4.66 15.31
CA ALA A 172 -2.49 -5.78 15.60
C ALA A 172 -3.00 -7.14 15.04
N CYS A 173 -4.33 -7.29 14.91
CA CYS A 173 -4.92 -8.51 14.32
C CYS A 173 -4.69 -8.65 12.80
N PHE A 174 -4.23 -7.60 12.14
CA PHE A 174 -3.83 -7.57 10.73
C PHE A 174 -2.33 -7.30 10.55
N THR A 175 -1.53 -7.32 11.63
CA THR A 175 -0.10 -7.01 11.61
C THR A 175 0.70 -8.24 12.05
N ALA A 176 1.59 -8.70 11.18
CA ALA A 176 2.38 -9.92 11.41
C ALA A 176 3.36 -9.77 12.58
N ASP A 177 4.03 -8.62 12.67
CA ASP A 177 4.96 -8.26 13.76
C ASP A 177 4.81 -6.78 14.11
N VAL A 178 4.07 -6.49 15.18
CA VAL A 178 3.82 -5.12 15.65
C VAL A 178 5.12 -4.41 16.04
N GLY A 179 6.05 -5.13 16.67
CA GLY A 179 7.34 -4.56 17.07
C GLY A 179 8.20 -4.17 15.86
N GLN A 180 8.23 -5.03 14.85
CA GLN A 180 8.91 -4.72 13.59
C GLN A 180 8.22 -3.57 12.85
N ASN A 181 6.87 -3.54 12.82
CA ASN A 181 6.12 -2.44 12.19
C ASN A 181 6.43 -1.09 12.85
N ARG A 182 6.58 -1.04 14.18
CA ARG A 182 7.02 0.18 14.90
C ARG A 182 8.38 0.66 14.43
N ARG A 183 9.34 -0.25 14.19
CA ARG A 183 10.64 0.12 13.61
C ARG A 183 10.50 0.69 12.20
N SER A 184 9.60 0.13 11.40
CA SER A 184 9.28 0.64 10.05
C SER A 184 8.59 2.01 10.11
N ILE A 185 7.71 2.26 11.10
CA ILE A 185 7.15 3.60 11.35
C ILE A 185 8.26 4.59 11.74
N GLN A 186 9.22 4.18 12.56
CA GLN A 186 10.35 5.03 12.92
C GLN A 186 11.21 5.37 11.69
N MET A 187 11.54 4.38 10.88
CA MET A 187 12.24 4.59 9.61
C MET A 187 11.49 5.57 8.69
N LEU A 188 10.17 5.42 8.55
CA LEU A 188 9.33 6.34 7.78
C LEU A 188 9.36 7.77 8.34
N ALA A 189 9.32 7.91 9.67
CA ALA A 189 9.37 9.22 10.33
C ALA A 189 10.72 9.92 10.14
N ASP A 190 11.82 9.15 10.11
CA ASP A 190 13.18 9.67 9.88
C ASP A 190 13.38 10.16 8.44
N LEU A 191 12.55 9.68 7.48
CA LEU A 191 12.50 10.22 6.12
C LEU A 191 11.86 11.62 6.05
N GLU A 192 11.18 12.09 7.07
CA GLU A 192 10.48 13.40 7.12
C GLU A 192 9.65 13.70 5.84
N PRO A 193 8.71 12.86 5.44
CA PRO A 193 7.98 13.05 4.21
C PRO A 193 7.15 14.33 4.25
N SER A 194 7.30 15.17 3.20
CA SER A 194 6.48 16.37 3.01
C SER A 194 5.02 16.02 2.66
N LEU A 195 4.84 14.87 2.02
CA LEU A 195 3.57 14.23 1.71
C LEU A 195 3.71 12.73 1.97
N LEU A 196 2.87 12.22 2.84
CA LEU A 196 2.73 10.80 3.12
C LEU A 196 1.37 10.32 2.61
N CYS A 197 1.40 9.38 1.68
CA CYS A 197 0.27 8.64 1.13
C CYS A 197 0.21 7.27 1.81
N VAL A 198 -0.92 6.94 2.41
CA VAL A 198 -1.13 5.70 3.18
C VAL A 198 -2.25 4.86 2.59
N GLY A 199 -2.30 3.56 2.91
CA GLY A 199 -3.36 2.66 2.47
C GLY A 199 -4.73 3.08 2.99
N HIS A 200 -4.81 3.59 4.23
CA HIS A 200 -6.06 3.98 4.88
C HIS A 200 -5.99 5.37 5.51
N GLY A 201 -6.86 6.25 5.08
CA GLY A 201 -6.96 7.62 5.55
C GLY A 201 -6.56 8.66 4.51
N PRO A 202 -6.74 9.95 4.81
CA PRO A 202 -6.36 11.04 3.92
C PRO A 202 -4.83 11.19 3.84
N PRO A 203 -4.29 11.79 2.76
CA PRO A 203 -2.88 12.14 2.68
C PRO A 203 -2.44 13.01 3.87
N TRP A 204 -1.25 12.71 4.41
CA TRP A 204 -0.70 13.39 5.58
C TRP A 204 0.45 14.33 5.18
N ARG A 205 0.49 15.55 5.75
CA ARG A 205 1.46 16.59 5.37
C ARG A 205 2.19 17.22 6.56
N ASP A 206 2.21 16.55 7.69
CA ASP A 206 2.85 17.06 8.91
C ASP A 206 3.93 16.07 9.37
N PRO A 207 5.18 16.23 8.91
CA PRO A 207 6.29 15.33 9.27
C PRO A 207 6.64 15.43 10.75
N GLN A 208 6.42 16.59 11.39
CA GLN A 208 6.71 16.75 12.82
C GLN A 208 5.77 15.90 13.67
N ARG A 209 4.48 15.92 13.36
CA ARG A 209 3.51 15.04 14.05
C ARG A 209 3.77 13.55 13.78
N LEU A 210 4.29 13.19 12.61
CA LEU A 210 4.70 11.82 12.33
C LEU A 210 5.88 11.41 13.23
N LYS A 211 6.87 12.28 13.41
CA LYS A 211 7.98 12.06 14.36
C LYS A 211 7.51 11.93 15.82
N GLU A 212 6.63 12.82 16.24
CA GLU A 212 6.05 12.76 17.57
C GLU A 212 5.25 11.47 17.79
N PHE A 213 4.49 11.04 16.80
CA PHE A 213 3.77 9.77 16.83
C PHE A 213 4.74 8.59 16.95
N ALA A 214 5.72 8.49 16.06
CA ALA A 214 6.71 7.42 16.07
C ALA A 214 7.47 7.35 17.41
N SER A 215 7.85 8.49 18.02
CA SER A 215 8.57 8.54 19.29
C SER A 215 7.79 7.95 20.47
N ARG A 216 6.46 7.87 20.40
CA ARG A 216 5.58 7.29 21.44
C ARG A 216 5.42 5.78 21.33
N LEU A 217 5.86 5.17 20.22
CA LEU A 217 5.70 3.74 19.92
C LEU A 217 6.89 2.87 20.39
N ARG A 218 7.67 3.37 21.31
CA ARG A 218 8.86 2.67 21.85
C ARG A 218 8.49 1.50 22.74
#